data_3147fc5bac14b5e64a1067129dc2319a
#
_entry.id   3147fc5bac14b5e64a1067129dc2319a
#
_cell.length_a   1.000
_cell.length_b   1.000
_cell.length_c   1.000
_cell.angle_alpha   90.00
_cell.angle_beta   90.00
_cell.angle_gamma   90.00
#
_symmetry.space_group_name_H-M   'P 1'
#
loop_
_entity.id
_entity.type
_entity.pdbx_description
1 polymer ?
#
loop_
_entity_poly.entity_id
_entity_poly.type
_entity_poly.pdbx_seq_one_letter_code
_entity_poly.pdbx_strand_id
1 'polypeptide(L)'
;DIVVTGSYLGRILGDKKFFHPAGTISYAHMFTLSFAEFCRVFQCEELLKTINLYGEDTEANYVKLEELYNIYLKIGGYPEVIKKYVKTGDINECYGIIDKLLETFKDESRAYFHEAREVEIFDNVYREALKQMCNREDSDRKNVLETLTTLVKNNTKLIVNKGEVANAVTWLKYAGILSTCNLAVDGDMRNISESRKAYFSDCGIVSYLADKSLIKQSSLTGVITETFVYNELHRLFKVPYTDLKVIESEVCYSTYGNYELDFMLADRNKTVYGIEVKTKDGEPKSLKVYIDKNFVDRGIVVKPTKGGHGDKFDTIPIYTVGCRFPYN
;
A
#
# COMPACT_ATOMS: atom_id res chain seq x y z
N ASP A 1 21.59 21.43 13.89
CA ASP A 1 20.98 20.16 13.56
C ASP A 1 21.53 19.67 12.21
N ILE A 2 21.81 18.37 12.11
CA ILE A 2 22.28 17.74 10.87
C ILE A 2 21.15 16.84 10.37
N VAL A 3 20.77 16.97 9.10
CA VAL A 3 19.79 16.11 8.43
C VAL A 3 20.56 15.23 7.45
N VAL A 4 20.40 13.92 7.57
CA VAL A 4 20.97 12.93 6.65
C VAL A 4 19.83 12.23 5.95
N THR A 5 19.91 12.15 4.63
CA THR A 5 18.90 11.48 3.80
C THR A 5 19.54 10.43 2.90
N GLY A 6 18.80 9.39 2.54
CA GLY A 6 19.22 8.37 1.59
C GLY A 6 18.16 7.30 1.43
N SER A 7 18.02 6.79 0.22
CA SER A 7 17.05 5.72 -0.11
C SER A 7 17.36 4.40 0.63
N TYR A 8 18.58 4.20 1.08
CA TYR A 8 19.04 2.99 1.76
C TYR A 8 19.71 3.25 3.11
N LEU A 9 19.38 4.36 3.72
CA LEU A 9 19.97 4.80 4.98
C LEU A 9 19.76 3.76 6.10
N GLY A 10 18.62 3.08 6.13
CA GLY A 10 18.31 2.06 7.12
C GLY A 10 19.32 0.92 7.21
N ARG A 11 19.95 0.51 6.09
CA ARG A 11 21.01 -0.51 6.11
C ARG A 11 22.31 0.02 6.67
N ILE A 12 22.70 1.24 6.28
CA ILE A 12 23.92 1.89 6.79
C ILE A 12 23.79 2.05 8.30
N LEU A 13 22.66 2.53 8.77
CA LEU A 13 22.36 2.71 10.19
C LEU A 13 22.24 1.39 10.95
N GLY A 14 21.88 0.29 10.28
CA GLY A 14 21.84 -1.06 10.86
C GLY A 14 23.17 -1.82 10.82
N ASP A 15 24.24 -1.24 10.27
CA ASP A 15 25.58 -1.87 10.31
C ASP A 15 26.06 -1.91 11.76
N LYS A 16 26.62 -3.08 12.18
CA LYS A 16 27.19 -3.28 13.52
C LYS A 16 28.30 -2.29 13.88
N LYS A 17 28.92 -1.66 12.88
CA LYS A 17 29.94 -0.63 13.05
C LYS A 17 29.35 0.76 13.30
N PHE A 18 28.06 0.96 13.07
CA PHE A 18 27.39 2.23 13.30
C PHE A 18 26.77 2.23 14.69
N PHE A 19 27.31 3.05 15.57
CA PHE A 19 26.81 3.21 16.94
C PHE A 19 25.77 4.34 16.97
N HIS A 20 24.56 4.02 17.41
CA HIS A 20 23.50 4.99 17.62
C HIS A 20 23.61 5.60 19.03
N PRO A 21 23.97 6.88 19.18
CA PRO A 21 23.91 7.53 20.47
C PRO A 21 22.45 7.64 20.91
N ALA A 22 22.10 7.07 22.04
CA ALA A 22 20.74 7.11 22.58
C ALA A 22 20.26 8.57 22.77
N GLY A 23 19.08 8.87 22.25
CA GLY A 23 18.40 10.16 22.46
C GLY A 23 18.89 11.32 21.58
N THR A 24 19.84 11.11 20.65
CA THR A 24 20.38 12.19 19.80
C THR A 24 19.94 12.10 18.34
N ILE A 25 19.31 11.01 17.95
CA ILE A 25 18.86 10.78 16.57
C ILE A 25 17.33 10.66 16.55
N SER A 26 16.71 11.44 15.69
CA SER A 26 15.29 11.31 15.35
C SER A 26 15.14 10.84 13.91
N TYR A 27 14.19 9.95 13.66
CA TYR A 27 13.96 9.37 12.35
C TYR A 27 12.68 9.94 11.75
N ALA A 28 12.75 10.26 10.45
CA ALA A 28 11.60 10.65 9.66
C ALA A 28 11.57 9.81 8.38
N HIS A 29 10.40 9.24 8.06
CA HIS A 29 10.18 8.52 6.82
C HIS A 29 9.50 9.43 5.82
N MET A 30 10.06 9.53 4.62
CA MET A 30 9.48 10.27 3.51
C MET A 30 8.75 9.26 2.61
N PHE A 31 7.43 9.41 2.53
CA PHE A 31 6.60 8.68 1.58
C PHE A 31 6.49 9.45 0.26
N THR A 32 5.95 8.81 -0.77
CA THR A 32 5.40 9.53 -1.93
C THR A 32 4.26 10.45 -1.46
N LEU A 33 3.89 11.48 -2.23
CA LEU A 33 2.80 12.37 -1.85
C LEU A 33 1.52 11.59 -1.60
N SER A 34 0.85 11.86 -0.49
CA SER A 34 -0.49 11.35 -0.19
C SER A 34 -1.52 11.92 -1.16
N PHE A 35 -2.72 11.34 -1.20
CA PHE A 35 -3.79 11.89 -2.03
C PHE A 35 -4.16 13.33 -1.63
N ALA A 36 -4.12 13.65 -0.33
CA ALA A 36 -4.37 15.02 0.14
C ALA A 36 -3.30 16.02 -0.39
N GLU A 37 -2.03 15.63 -0.36
CA GLU A 37 -0.94 16.44 -0.92
C GLU A 37 -1.04 16.55 -2.44
N PHE A 38 -1.47 15.49 -3.13
CA PHE A 38 -1.80 15.54 -4.55
C PHE A 38 -2.94 16.52 -4.83
N CYS A 39 -4.03 16.47 -4.07
CA CYS A 39 -5.14 17.42 -4.20
C CYS A 39 -4.70 18.86 -3.98
N ARG A 40 -3.70 19.13 -3.12
CA ARG A 40 -3.13 20.47 -2.92
C ARG A 40 -2.52 21.02 -4.21
N VAL A 41 -1.86 20.19 -5.02
CA VAL A 41 -1.30 20.59 -6.32
C VAL A 41 -2.39 21.10 -7.26
N PHE A 42 -3.60 20.51 -7.17
CA PHE A 42 -4.77 20.88 -7.99
C PHE A 42 -5.73 21.85 -7.27
N GLN A 43 -5.30 22.47 -6.17
CA GLN A 43 -6.11 23.42 -5.37
C GLN A 43 -7.44 22.84 -4.86
N CYS A 44 -7.46 21.53 -4.57
CA CYS A 44 -8.64 20.79 -4.11
C CYS A 44 -8.46 20.18 -2.70
N GLU A 45 -7.39 20.51 -1.98
CA GLU A 45 -7.14 19.98 -0.64
C GLU A 45 -8.24 20.38 0.37
N GLU A 46 -8.68 21.64 0.33
CA GLU A 46 -9.75 22.10 1.21
C GLU A 46 -11.08 21.43 0.90
N LEU A 47 -11.39 21.22 -0.39
CA LEU A 47 -12.57 20.44 -0.77
C LEU A 47 -12.50 19.01 -0.20
N LEU A 48 -11.34 18.35 -0.30
CA LEU A 48 -11.16 17.01 0.23
C LEU A 48 -11.32 16.96 1.75
N LYS A 49 -10.85 17.99 2.47
CA LYS A 49 -10.99 18.08 3.93
C LYS A 49 -12.39 18.38 4.42
N THR A 50 -13.20 19.07 3.61
CA THR A 50 -14.52 19.59 4.04
C THR A 50 -15.70 18.84 3.42
N ILE A 51 -15.47 18.03 2.36
CA ILE A 51 -16.55 17.28 1.70
C ILE A 51 -17.31 16.42 2.70
N ASN A 52 -18.63 16.38 2.58
CA ASN A 52 -19.44 15.51 3.44
C ASN A 52 -19.20 14.04 3.10
N LEU A 53 -18.87 13.24 4.11
CA LEU A 53 -18.52 11.80 3.95
C LEU A 53 -19.76 10.96 3.58
N TYR A 54 -20.96 11.42 3.91
CA TYR A 54 -22.19 10.63 3.86
C TYR A 54 -23.13 11.01 2.70
N GLY A 55 -22.62 11.74 1.72
CA GLY A 55 -23.34 11.98 0.48
C GLY A 55 -24.20 13.25 0.43
N GLU A 56 -24.07 14.14 1.43
CA GLU A 56 -24.90 15.36 1.56
C GLU A 56 -24.30 16.58 0.84
N ASP A 57 -23.16 16.44 0.17
CA ASP A 57 -22.55 17.52 -0.62
C ASP A 57 -23.05 17.50 -2.06
N THR A 58 -22.65 18.50 -2.86
CA THR A 58 -23.02 18.58 -4.27
C THR A 58 -22.38 17.46 -5.08
N GLU A 59 -23.10 16.94 -6.08
CA GLU A 59 -22.58 15.91 -6.97
C GLU A 59 -21.28 16.35 -7.67
N ALA A 60 -21.19 17.62 -8.06
CA ALA A 60 -20.00 18.19 -8.71
C ALA A 60 -18.74 18.10 -7.83
N ASN A 61 -18.86 18.21 -6.51
CA ASN A 61 -17.76 18.10 -5.58
C ASN A 61 -17.23 16.66 -5.49
N TYR A 62 -18.14 15.69 -5.43
CA TYR A 62 -17.78 14.26 -5.44
C TYR A 62 -17.13 13.88 -6.78
N VAL A 63 -17.70 14.25 -7.90
CA VAL A 63 -17.16 13.97 -9.25
C VAL A 63 -15.75 14.55 -9.40
N LYS A 64 -15.53 15.79 -8.96
CA LYS A 64 -14.22 16.44 -9.05
C LYS A 64 -13.13 15.68 -8.25
N LEU A 65 -13.45 15.22 -7.05
CA LEU A 65 -12.50 14.44 -6.24
C LEU A 65 -12.29 13.03 -6.80
N GLU A 66 -13.33 12.40 -7.34
CA GLU A 66 -13.25 11.11 -8.01
C GLU A 66 -12.37 11.17 -9.28
N GLU A 67 -12.48 12.23 -10.07
CA GLU A 67 -11.60 12.45 -11.23
C GLU A 67 -10.13 12.55 -10.81
N LEU A 68 -9.81 13.33 -9.77
CA LEU A 68 -8.47 13.44 -9.23
C LEU A 68 -7.97 12.10 -8.65
N TYR A 69 -8.83 11.36 -7.97
CA TYR A 69 -8.53 10.02 -7.47
C TYR A 69 -8.18 9.05 -8.60
N ASN A 70 -8.96 9.04 -9.68
CA ASN A 70 -8.70 8.21 -10.84
C ASN A 70 -7.38 8.55 -11.54
N ILE A 71 -6.97 9.82 -11.53
CA ILE A 71 -5.66 10.25 -12.01
C ILE A 71 -4.56 9.74 -11.07
N TYR A 72 -4.72 9.95 -9.75
CA TYR A 72 -3.76 9.52 -8.75
C TYR A 72 -3.53 8.01 -8.77
N LEU A 73 -4.57 7.20 -8.95
CA LEU A 73 -4.43 5.75 -9.11
C LEU A 73 -3.51 5.37 -10.27
N LYS A 74 -3.50 6.16 -11.36
CA LYS A 74 -2.69 5.89 -12.56
C LYS A 74 -1.24 6.36 -12.41
N ILE A 75 -1.03 7.55 -11.86
CA ILE A 75 0.30 8.18 -11.84
C ILE A 75 1.01 8.12 -10.49
N GLY A 76 0.26 7.86 -9.41
CA GLY A 76 0.81 7.77 -8.05
C GLY A 76 1.21 9.11 -7.44
N GLY A 77 2.02 9.04 -6.39
CA GLY A 77 2.44 10.18 -5.55
C GLY A 77 3.89 10.61 -5.74
N TYR A 78 4.67 10.06 -6.67
CA TYR A 78 6.04 10.53 -6.90
C TYR A 78 6.06 11.97 -7.42
N PRO A 79 6.77 12.90 -6.76
CA PRO A 79 6.71 14.34 -7.09
C PRO A 79 7.07 14.64 -8.56
N GLU A 80 8.08 13.97 -9.13
CA GLU A 80 8.49 14.21 -10.51
C GLU A 80 7.46 13.69 -11.52
N VAL A 81 6.74 12.61 -11.19
CA VAL A 81 5.63 12.08 -11.99
C VAL A 81 4.46 13.07 -11.99
N ILE A 82 4.09 13.58 -10.81
CA ILE A 82 3.01 14.58 -10.67
C ILE A 82 3.36 15.85 -11.42
N LYS A 83 4.60 16.35 -11.29
CA LYS A 83 5.10 17.52 -12.02
C LYS A 83 5.00 17.33 -13.55
N LYS A 84 5.34 16.12 -14.02
CA LYS A 84 5.19 15.76 -15.44
C LYS A 84 3.72 15.82 -15.85
N TYR A 85 2.83 15.21 -15.08
CA TYR A 85 1.40 15.21 -15.37
C TYR A 85 0.80 16.62 -15.42
N VAL A 86 1.13 17.46 -14.44
CA VAL A 86 0.69 18.89 -14.41
C VAL A 86 1.12 19.63 -15.68
N LYS A 87 2.32 19.30 -16.20
CA LYS A 87 2.87 19.97 -17.40
C LYS A 87 2.23 19.47 -18.71
N THR A 88 1.90 18.18 -18.81
CA THR A 88 1.57 17.56 -20.11
C THR A 88 0.16 16.98 -20.17
N GLY A 89 -0.43 16.63 -19.03
CA GLY A 89 -1.69 15.87 -18.97
C GLY A 89 -1.57 14.43 -19.50
N ASP A 90 -0.37 13.98 -19.89
CA ASP A 90 -0.15 12.69 -20.54
C ASP A 90 0.35 11.63 -19.58
N ILE A 91 -0.43 10.56 -19.38
CA ILE A 91 -0.11 9.42 -18.53
C ILE A 91 1.07 8.61 -19.09
N ASN A 92 1.23 8.52 -20.41
CA ASN A 92 2.34 7.78 -21.01
C ASN A 92 3.69 8.47 -20.72
N GLU A 93 3.71 9.80 -20.70
CA GLU A 93 4.90 10.54 -20.29
C GLU A 93 5.21 10.34 -18.79
N CYS A 94 4.17 10.21 -17.96
CA CYS A 94 4.30 9.85 -16.54
C CYS A 94 4.89 8.45 -16.39
N TYR A 95 4.43 7.49 -17.15
CA TYR A 95 4.97 6.13 -17.16
C TYR A 95 6.44 6.09 -17.58
N GLY A 96 6.88 6.97 -18.50
CA GLY A 96 8.28 7.12 -18.84
C GLY A 96 9.16 7.61 -17.66
N ILE A 97 8.61 8.38 -16.71
CA ILE A 97 9.32 8.76 -15.48
C ILE A 97 9.36 7.57 -14.50
N ILE A 98 8.25 6.86 -14.32
CA ILE A 98 8.19 5.67 -13.46
C ILE A 98 9.18 4.61 -13.95
N ASP A 99 9.26 4.36 -15.25
CA ASP A 99 10.22 3.43 -15.87
C ASP A 99 11.66 3.76 -15.45
N LYS A 100 12.06 5.01 -15.61
CA LYS A 100 13.40 5.49 -15.20
C LYS A 100 13.65 5.34 -13.70
N LEU A 101 12.63 5.60 -12.88
CA LEU A 101 12.71 5.43 -11.43
C LEU A 101 12.97 3.96 -11.07
N LEU A 102 12.26 3.04 -11.72
CA LEU A 102 12.41 1.61 -11.49
C LEU A 102 13.78 1.09 -11.96
N GLU A 103 14.30 1.59 -13.09
CA GLU A 103 15.68 1.30 -13.50
C GLU A 103 16.70 1.83 -12.49
N THR A 104 16.47 3.02 -11.91
CA THR A 104 17.33 3.55 -10.83
C THR A 104 17.33 2.63 -9.60
N PHE A 105 16.17 2.12 -9.19
CA PHE A 105 16.11 1.16 -8.07
C PHE A 105 16.85 -0.14 -8.39
N LYS A 106 16.78 -0.62 -9.64
CA LYS A 106 17.56 -1.77 -10.08
C LYS A 106 19.07 -1.50 -10.02
N ASP A 107 19.51 -0.33 -10.47
CA ASP A 107 20.92 0.04 -10.43
C ASP A 107 21.42 0.18 -8.98
N GLU A 108 20.63 0.77 -8.10
CA GLU A 108 20.92 0.82 -6.66
C GLU A 108 20.99 -0.58 -6.04
N SER A 109 20.11 -1.51 -6.44
CA SER A 109 20.14 -2.88 -5.91
C SER A 109 21.45 -3.62 -6.28
N ARG A 110 22.06 -3.33 -7.43
CA ARG A 110 23.34 -3.92 -7.87
C ARG A 110 24.51 -3.58 -6.94
N ALA A 111 24.41 -2.52 -6.15
CA ALA A 111 25.38 -2.24 -5.09
C ALA A 111 25.32 -3.26 -3.94
N TYR A 112 24.28 -4.08 -3.87
CA TYR A 112 24.03 -5.06 -2.81
C TYR A 112 24.00 -6.50 -3.32
N PHE A 113 23.55 -6.69 -4.56
CA PHE A 113 23.51 -7.98 -5.26
C PHE A 113 24.64 -7.97 -6.30
N HIS A 114 25.76 -8.61 -5.95
CA HIS A 114 26.99 -8.51 -6.76
C HIS A 114 27.07 -9.57 -7.86
N GLU A 115 26.38 -10.70 -7.67
CA GLU A 115 26.40 -11.79 -8.64
C GLU A 115 25.25 -11.59 -9.66
N ALA A 116 25.52 -11.87 -10.94
CA ALA A 116 24.52 -11.79 -12.02
C ALA A 116 23.25 -12.60 -11.69
N ARG A 117 23.40 -13.72 -10.99
CA ARG A 117 22.31 -14.55 -10.50
C ARG A 117 21.43 -13.83 -9.48
N GLU A 118 22.00 -13.12 -8.52
CA GLU A 118 21.24 -12.38 -7.48
C GLU A 118 20.45 -11.24 -8.12
N VAL A 119 21.02 -10.56 -9.10
CA VAL A 119 20.35 -9.51 -9.88
C VAL A 119 19.17 -10.07 -10.65
N GLU A 120 19.34 -11.25 -11.30
CA GLU A 120 18.24 -11.91 -12.02
C GLU A 120 17.10 -12.32 -11.08
N ILE A 121 17.42 -12.83 -9.88
CA ILE A 121 16.41 -13.17 -8.85
C ILE A 121 15.68 -11.90 -8.40
N PHE A 122 16.39 -10.81 -8.13
CA PHE A 122 15.81 -9.52 -7.74
C PHE A 122 14.82 -9.02 -8.81
N ASP A 123 15.23 -9.00 -10.06
CA ASP A 123 14.41 -8.57 -11.19
C ASP A 123 13.12 -9.40 -11.32
N ASN A 124 13.21 -10.71 -11.04
CA ASN A 124 12.06 -11.58 -11.07
C ASN A 124 11.13 -11.34 -9.86
N VAL A 125 11.67 -11.20 -8.65
CA VAL A 125 10.88 -10.88 -7.45
C VAL A 125 10.07 -9.61 -7.67
N TYR A 126 10.69 -8.59 -8.23
CA TYR A 126 10.06 -7.31 -8.50
C TYR A 126 8.86 -7.44 -9.47
N ARG A 127 9.03 -8.19 -10.57
CA ARG A 127 7.95 -8.45 -11.54
C ARG A 127 6.84 -9.35 -10.98
N GLU A 128 7.24 -10.37 -10.21
CA GLU A 128 6.27 -11.32 -9.65
C GLU A 128 5.48 -10.75 -8.46
N ALA A 129 5.96 -9.68 -7.82
CA ALA A 129 5.24 -9.02 -6.74
C ALA A 129 3.83 -8.57 -7.18
N LEU A 130 3.66 -8.04 -8.40
CA LEU A 130 2.35 -7.68 -8.93
C LEU A 130 1.45 -8.91 -9.11
N LYS A 131 1.99 -10.02 -9.61
CA LYS A 131 1.22 -11.26 -9.75
C LYS A 131 0.81 -11.83 -8.39
N GLN A 132 1.70 -11.75 -7.41
CA GLN A 132 1.40 -12.15 -6.03
C GLN A 132 0.20 -11.35 -5.48
N MET A 133 0.15 -10.05 -5.72
CA MET A 133 -0.97 -9.20 -5.30
C MET A 133 -2.29 -9.57 -6.02
N CYS A 134 -2.20 -10.07 -7.26
CA CYS A 134 -3.37 -10.47 -8.05
C CYS A 134 -3.87 -11.88 -7.74
N ASN A 135 -3.05 -12.75 -7.16
CA ASN A 135 -3.34 -14.16 -6.88
C ASN A 135 -3.93 -14.33 -5.47
N ARG A 136 -5.21 -14.02 -5.31
CA ARG A 136 -5.90 -14.15 -4.01
C ARG A 136 -6.08 -15.61 -3.56
N GLU A 137 -6.32 -16.53 -4.47
CA GLU A 137 -6.58 -17.96 -4.16
C GLU A 137 -5.36 -18.67 -3.55
N ASP A 138 -4.14 -18.32 -3.96
CA ASP A 138 -2.90 -18.87 -3.39
C ASP A 138 -2.47 -18.15 -2.09
N SER A 139 -2.91 -16.92 -1.86
CA SER A 139 -2.57 -16.13 -0.67
C SER A 139 -3.21 -16.67 0.61
N ASP A 140 -4.29 -17.44 0.51
CA ASP A 140 -5.02 -17.97 1.67
C ASP A 140 -4.23 -19.01 2.48
N ARG A 141 -3.19 -19.60 1.89
CA ARG A 141 -2.42 -20.70 2.50
C ARG A 141 -0.93 -20.43 2.66
N LYS A 142 -0.35 -19.52 1.88
CA LYS A 142 1.09 -19.25 1.86
C LYS A 142 1.38 -17.79 2.20
N ASN A 143 2.45 -17.55 2.97
CA ASN A 143 2.91 -16.19 3.20
C ASN A 143 3.51 -15.56 1.91
N VAL A 144 3.70 -14.24 1.91
CA VAL A 144 4.23 -13.47 0.76
C VAL A 144 5.52 -14.09 0.22
N LEU A 145 6.45 -14.45 1.10
CA LEU A 145 7.75 -14.99 0.72
C LEU A 145 7.63 -16.36 0.04
N GLU A 146 6.75 -17.24 0.53
CA GLU A 146 6.52 -18.56 -0.07
C GLU A 146 5.88 -18.46 -1.45
N THR A 147 4.90 -17.57 -1.58
CA THR A 147 4.23 -17.32 -2.87
C THR A 147 5.22 -16.74 -3.88
N LEU A 148 5.98 -15.70 -3.51
CA LEU A 148 7.00 -15.12 -4.38
C LEU A 148 8.09 -16.14 -4.75
N THR A 149 8.54 -16.97 -3.80
CA THR A 149 9.52 -18.02 -4.10
C THR A 149 9.00 -19.00 -5.15
N THR A 150 7.72 -19.38 -5.05
CA THR A 150 7.07 -20.26 -6.03
C THR A 150 6.97 -19.60 -7.41
N LEU A 151 6.53 -18.33 -7.46
CA LEU A 151 6.38 -17.57 -8.70
C LEU A 151 7.74 -17.36 -9.39
N VAL A 152 8.76 -16.97 -8.64
CA VAL A 152 10.12 -16.80 -9.18
C VAL A 152 10.69 -18.10 -9.71
N LYS A 153 10.56 -19.21 -8.98
CA LYS A 153 10.97 -20.56 -9.47
C LYS A 153 10.33 -20.94 -10.78
N ASN A 154 9.06 -20.65 -10.95
CA ASN A 154 8.31 -20.99 -12.15
C ASN A 154 8.70 -20.14 -13.38
N ASN A 155 9.25 -18.96 -13.16
CA ASN A 155 9.56 -17.97 -14.20
C ASN A 155 11.06 -17.82 -14.51
N THR A 156 11.93 -18.53 -13.80
CA THR A 156 13.37 -18.53 -14.06
C THR A 156 13.86 -19.93 -14.40
N LYS A 157 15.00 -20.02 -15.10
CA LYS A 157 15.75 -21.28 -15.29
C LYS A 157 16.70 -21.56 -14.11
N LEU A 158 16.76 -20.67 -13.14
CA LEU A 158 17.64 -20.77 -11.99
C LEU A 158 17.05 -21.69 -10.91
N ILE A 159 17.92 -22.39 -10.21
CA ILE A 159 17.55 -23.08 -8.96
C ILE A 159 17.53 -22.00 -7.86
N VAL A 160 16.35 -21.52 -7.52
CA VAL A 160 16.13 -20.44 -6.54
C VAL A 160 15.77 -21.02 -5.18
N ASN A 161 16.38 -20.53 -4.11
CA ASN A 161 16.00 -20.86 -2.74
C ASN A 161 15.24 -19.72 -2.05
N LYS A 162 14.53 -20.05 -0.95
CA LYS A 162 13.71 -19.09 -0.19
C LYS A 162 14.54 -17.94 0.38
N GLY A 163 15.81 -18.18 0.75
CA GLY A 163 16.68 -17.15 1.31
C GLY A 163 17.06 -16.07 0.31
N GLU A 164 17.34 -16.44 -0.94
CA GLU A 164 17.66 -15.48 -2.00
C GLU A 164 16.45 -14.56 -2.30
N VAL A 165 15.24 -15.13 -2.37
CA VAL A 165 14.02 -14.34 -2.53
C VAL A 165 13.77 -13.45 -1.30
N ALA A 166 14.03 -13.96 -0.09
CA ALA A 166 13.91 -13.18 1.14
C ALA A 166 14.84 -11.95 1.14
N ASN A 167 16.07 -12.09 0.65
CA ASN A 167 17.02 -10.97 0.54
C ASN A 167 16.48 -9.89 -0.41
N ALA A 168 15.94 -10.29 -1.58
CA ALA A 168 15.34 -9.35 -2.52
C ALA A 168 14.11 -8.64 -1.94
N VAL A 169 13.19 -9.38 -1.31
CA VAL A 169 12.00 -8.80 -0.62
C VAL A 169 12.42 -7.85 0.49
N THR A 170 13.43 -8.23 1.29
CA THR A 170 13.96 -7.39 2.37
C THR A 170 14.53 -6.10 1.81
N TRP A 171 15.27 -6.18 0.71
CA TRP A 171 15.78 -4.98 0.05
C TRP A 171 14.64 -4.04 -0.41
N LEU A 172 13.61 -4.58 -1.07
CA LEU A 172 12.45 -3.80 -1.51
C LEU A 172 11.72 -3.13 -0.35
N LYS A 173 11.63 -3.80 0.80
CA LYS A 173 11.05 -3.24 2.04
C LYS A 173 11.92 -2.11 2.59
N TYR A 174 13.23 -2.28 2.64
CA TYR A 174 14.16 -1.26 3.12
C TYR A 174 14.24 -0.03 2.22
N ALA A 175 14.11 -0.24 0.92
CA ALA A 175 14.02 0.85 -0.06
C ALA A 175 12.66 1.56 -0.05
N GLY A 176 11.70 1.09 0.75
CA GLY A 176 10.34 1.66 0.82
C GLY A 176 9.53 1.46 -0.45
N ILE A 177 9.84 0.44 -1.26
CA ILE A 177 9.15 0.15 -2.52
C ILE A 177 7.99 -0.82 -2.29
N LEU A 178 8.16 -1.75 -1.36
CA LEU A 178 7.19 -2.78 -1.01
C LEU A 178 6.92 -2.76 0.49
N SER A 179 5.67 -2.97 0.86
CA SER A 179 5.24 -3.18 2.25
C SER A 179 4.47 -4.48 2.36
N THR A 180 4.44 -5.07 3.56
CA THR A 180 3.63 -6.24 3.86
C THR A 180 2.58 -5.88 4.91
N CYS A 181 1.34 -6.34 4.71
CA CYS A 181 0.24 -6.15 5.63
C CYS A 181 0.08 -7.40 6.51
N ASN A 182 0.12 -7.23 7.81
CA ASN A 182 0.04 -8.33 8.77
C ASN A 182 -1.37 -8.94 8.81
N LEU A 183 -1.45 -10.23 9.16
CA LEU A 183 -2.70 -10.94 9.32
C LEU A 183 -3.12 -10.96 10.79
N ALA A 184 -4.28 -10.37 11.10
CA ALA A 184 -4.98 -10.57 12.37
C ALA A 184 -5.82 -11.85 12.27
N VAL A 185 -5.41 -12.90 12.99
CA VAL A 185 -6.05 -14.21 12.93
C VAL A 185 -7.37 -14.19 13.69
N ASP A 186 -8.43 -14.71 13.06
CA ASP A 186 -9.77 -14.83 13.65
C ASP A 186 -10.35 -13.53 14.22
N GLY A 187 -10.02 -12.39 13.58
CA GLY A 187 -10.51 -11.08 14.01
C GLY A 187 -9.80 -10.50 15.23
N ASP A 188 -8.77 -11.12 15.75
CA ASP A 188 -8.04 -10.64 16.93
C ASP A 188 -6.73 -9.93 16.53
N MET A 189 -6.70 -8.61 16.65
CA MET A 189 -5.51 -7.79 16.39
C MET A 189 -4.35 -8.04 17.37
N ARG A 190 -4.55 -8.82 18.43
CA ARG A 190 -3.47 -9.25 19.34
C ARG A 190 -2.84 -10.56 18.89
N ASN A 191 -3.49 -11.29 17.98
CA ASN A 191 -3.01 -12.54 17.40
C ASN A 191 -2.54 -12.31 15.96
N ILE A 192 -1.32 -11.78 15.83
CA ILE A 192 -0.74 -11.42 14.53
C ILE A 192 0.07 -12.57 13.97
N SER A 193 -0.19 -12.93 12.74
CA SER A 193 0.54 -13.93 11.96
C SER A 193 1.31 -13.30 10.80
N GLU A 194 2.18 -14.13 10.17
CA GLU A 194 2.96 -13.73 9.01
C GLU A 194 2.07 -13.19 7.88
N SER A 195 2.54 -12.12 7.27
CA SER A 195 1.86 -11.45 6.18
C SER A 195 1.71 -12.35 4.93
N ARG A 196 0.49 -12.39 4.39
CA ARG A 196 0.18 -13.02 3.10
C ARG A 196 -0.11 -12.00 2.00
N LYS A 197 -0.24 -10.72 2.37
CA LYS A 197 -0.47 -9.60 1.44
C LYS A 197 0.74 -8.66 1.40
N ALA A 198 1.11 -8.27 0.19
CA ALA A 198 2.10 -7.23 -0.05
C ALA A 198 1.46 -6.11 -0.88
N TYR A 199 1.98 -4.90 -0.72
CA TYR A 199 1.55 -3.72 -1.46
C TYR A 199 2.77 -2.92 -1.91
N PHE A 200 2.76 -2.43 -3.15
CA PHE A 200 3.71 -1.40 -3.54
C PHE A 200 3.39 -0.10 -2.81
N SER A 201 4.41 0.66 -2.47
CA SER A 201 4.26 1.93 -1.74
C SER A 201 3.65 3.06 -2.58
N ASP A 202 3.40 2.80 -3.87
CA ASP A 202 2.86 3.79 -4.80
C ASP A 202 1.93 3.15 -5.85
N CYS A 203 0.76 3.77 -6.06
CA CYS A 203 -0.23 3.27 -7.03
C CYS A 203 0.26 3.39 -8.47
N GLY A 204 1.06 4.40 -8.78
CA GLY A 204 1.62 4.60 -10.12
C GLY A 204 2.53 3.46 -10.53
N ILE A 205 3.33 2.90 -9.59
CA ILE A 205 4.13 1.69 -9.85
C ILE A 205 3.21 0.53 -10.23
N VAL A 206 2.14 0.30 -9.46
CA VAL A 206 1.20 -0.80 -9.74
C VAL A 206 0.57 -0.62 -11.12
N SER A 207 0.09 0.59 -11.42
CA SER A 207 -0.56 0.90 -12.70
C SER A 207 0.40 0.77 -13.89
N TYR A 208 1.65 1.23 -13.75
CA TYR A 208 2.69 1.08 -14.76
C TYR A 208 3.03 -0.40 -15.02
N LEU A 209 3.27 -1.18 -13.95
CA LEU A 209 3.55 -2.62 -14.08
C LEU A 209 2.37 -3.38 -14.68
N ALA A 210 1.14 -2.97 -14.35
CA ALA A 210 -0.08 -3.51 -14.91
C ALA A 210 -0.19 -3.25 -16.43
N ASP A 211 0.13 -2.04 -16.87
CA ASP A 211 0.18 -1.67 -18.29
C ASP A 211 1.16 -2.52 -19.10
N LYS A 212 2.30 -2.87 -18.50
CA LYS A 212 3.33 -3.76 -19.09
C LYS A 212 3.01 -5.25 -18.98
N SER A 213 1.97 -5.63 -18.26
CA SER A 213 1.63 -7.02 -17.98
C SER A 213 0.49 -7.52 -18.85
N LEU A 214 0.33 -8.86 -18.90
CA LEU A 214 -0.82 -9.52 -19.52
C LEU A 214 -1.93 -9.86 -18.48
N ILE A 215 -1.89 -9.23 -17.30
CA ILE A 215 -2.86 -9.47 -16.23
C ILE A 215 -4.20 -8.83 -16.62
N LYS A 216 -5.29 -9.55 -16.36
CA LYS A 216 -6.63 -9.07 -16.68
C LYS A 216 -6.98 -7.80 -15.89
N GLN A 217 -7.52 -6.80 -16.56
CA GLN A 217 -7.91 -5.51 -15.98
C GLN A 217 -8.86 -5.65 -14.78
N SER A 218 -9.76 -6.65 -14.79
CA SER A 218 -10.69 -6.87 -13.68
C SER A 218 -10.00 -7.24 -12.35
N SER A 219 -8.88 -7.97 -12.41
CA SER A 219 -8.08 -8.29 -11.22
C SER A 219 -7.25 -7.10 -10.76
N LEU A 220 -6.78 -6.28 -11.70
CA LEU A 220 -5.92 -5.13 -11.41
C LEU A 220 -6.66 -4.00 -10.71
N THR A 221 -7.91 -3.72 -11.07
CA THR A 221 -8.71 -2.65 -10.43
C THR A 221 -8.79 -2.84 -8.92
N GLY A 222 -9.06 -4.06 -8.45
CA GLY A 222 -9.10 -4.37 -7.02
C GLY A 222 -7.74 -4.13 -6.35
N VAL A 223 -6.66 -4.63 -6.96
CA VAL A 223 -5.29 -4.51 -6.42
C VAL A 223 -4.86 -3.05 -6.30
N ILE A 224 -5.09 -2.24 -7.34
CA ILE A 224 -4.73 -0.81 -7.34
C ILE A 224 -5.51 -0.06 -6.25
N THR A 225 -6.81 -0.34 -6.14
CA THR A 225 -7.70 0.27 -5.14
C THR A 225 -7.30 -0.10 -3.72
N GLU A 226 -7.02 -1.38 -3.45
CA GLU A 226 -6.53 -1.82 -2.13
C GLU A 226 -5.14 -1.26 -1.82
N THR A 227 -4.25 -1.17 -2.82
CA THR A 227 -2.93 -0.53 -2.65
C THR A 227 -3.07 0.92 -2.23
N PHE A 228 -4.01 1.67 -2.83
CA PHE A 228 -4.32 3.03 -2.43
C PHE A 228 -4.74 3.10 -0.96
N VAL A 229 -5.77 2.32 -0.58
CA VAL A 229 -6.29 2.34 0.79
C VAL A 229 -5.21 1.94 1.80
N TYR A 230 -4.46 0.87 1.51
CA TYR A 230 -3.35 0.46 2.36
C TYR A 230 -2.32 1.57 2.56
N ASN A 231 -1.87 2.20 1.48
CA ASN A 231 -0.86 3.25 1.55
C ASN A 231 -1.33 4.47 2.35
N GLU A 232 -2.56 4.90 2.15
CA GLU A 232 -3.13 6.02 2.92
C GLU A 232 -3.25 5.68 4.41
N LEU A 233 -3.73 4.48 4.76
CA LEU A 233 -3.81 4.01 6.15
C LEU A 233 -2.41 3.78 6.75
N HIS A 234 -1.48 3.19 5.99
CA HIS A 234 -0.12 2.94 6.46
C HIS A 234 0.61 4.23 6.85
N ARG A 235 0.40 5.33 6.12
CA ARG A 235 0.95 6.65 6.48
C ARG A 235 0.43 7.15 7.83
N LEU A 236 -0.84 6.89 8.16
CA LEU A 236 -1.48 7.32 9.41
C LEU A 236 -1.08 6.43 10.59
N PHE A 237 -1.01 5.13 10.37
CA PHE A 237 -0.85 4.09 11.40
C PHE A 237 0.52 3.41 11.36
N LYS A 238 1.55 4.07 10.85
CA LYS A 238 2.93 3.60 10.96
C LYS A 238 3.35 3.50 12.43
N VAL A 239 4.02 2.41 12.78
CA VAL A 239 4.58 2.25 14.12
C VAL A 239 5.82 3.13 14.25
N PRO A 240 5.85 4.12 15.15
CA PRO A 240 7.03 4.92 15.35
C PRO A 240 8.12 4.11 16.07
N TYR A 241 9.35 4.18 15.57
CA TYR A 241 10.58 3.72 16.26
C TYR A 241 10.84 2.21 16.38
N THR A 242 10.10 1.33 15.76
CA THR A 242 10.25 -0.12 15.98
C THR A 242 11.48 -0.73 15.31
N ASP A 243 11.84 -0.29 14.11
CA ASP A 243 13.12 -0.63 13.49
C ASP A 243 13.49 0.46 12.47
N LEU A 244 14.78 0.83 12.46
CA LEU A 244 15.34 1.78 11.50
C LEU A 244 15.27 1.30 10.06
N LYS A 245 14.95 0.05 9.84
CA LYS A 245 15.13 -0.65 8.58
C LYS A 245 13.83 -0.80 7.79
N VAL A 246 12.70 -0.95 8.48
CA VAL A 246 11.40 -1.19 7.84
C VAL A 246 10.33 -0.37 8.54
N ILE A 247 9.49 0.31 7.75
CA ILE A 247 8.31 0.98 8.27
C ILE A 247 7.23 -0.09 8.47
N GLU A 248 6.91 -0.36 9.74
CA GLU A 248 5.79 -1.22 10.09
C GLU A 248 4.51 -0.41 10.24
N SER A 249 3.37 -1.08 10.16
CA SER A 249 2.05 -0.49 10.29
C SER A 249 1.22 -1.30 11.27
N GLU A 250 0.38 -0.60 12.04
CA GLU A 250 -0.66 -1.21 12.87
C GLU A 250 -1.89 -1.63 12.04
N VAL A 251 -1.91 -1.34 10.74
CA VAL A 251 -2.94 -1.81 9.82
C VAL A 251 -2.73 -3.28 9.52
N CYS A 252 -3.76 -4.07 9.78
CA CYS A 252 -3.82 -5.49 9.47
C CYS A 252 -4.93 -5.76 8.46
N TYR A 253 -4.89 -6.91 7.78
CA TYR A 253 -6.09 -7.53 7.24
C TYR A 253 -6.48 -8.70 8.15
N SER A 254 -7.66 -9.27 7.98
CA SER A 254 -8.09 -10.37 8.86
C SER A 254 -8.84 -11.45 8.10
N THR A 255 -8.72 -12.69 8.59
CA THR A 255 -9.49 -13.83 8.09
C THR A 255 -10.24 -14.50 9.25
N TYR A 256 -11.49 -14.92 8.99
CA TYR A 256 -12.30 -15.69 9.91
C TYR A 256 -13.17 -16.69 9.12
N GLY A 257 -12.88 -17.96 9.24
CA GLY A 257 -13.49 -19.00 8.39
C GLY A 257 -13.22 -18.71 6.90
N ASN A 258 -14.28 -18.55 6.12
CA ASN A 258 -14.19 -18.20 4.70
C ASN A 258 -14.34 -16.68 4.43
N TYR A 259 -14.32 -15.85 5.46
CA TYR A 259 -14.47 -14.41 5.34
C TYR A 259 -13.13 -13.73 5.51
N GLU A 260 -12.78 -12.84 4.59
CA GLU A 260 -11.63 -11.97 4.66
C GLU A 260 -12.11 -10.53 4.76
N LEU A 261 -11.59 -9.79 5.74
CA LEU A 261 -11.77 -8.36 5.87
C LEU A 261 -10.52 -7.65 5.36
N ASP A 262 -10.70 -6.70 4.46
CA ASP A 262 -9.58 -6.07 3.75
C ASP A 262 -8.62 -5.36 4.70
N PHE A 263 -9.14 -4.57 5.68
CA PHE A 263 -8.29 -3.92 6.68
C PHE A 263 -8.95 -3.85 8.05
N MET A 264 -8.12 -3.97 9.08
CA MET A 264 -8.43 -3.70 10.49
C MET A 264 -7.37 -2.79 11.08
N LEU A 265 -7.81 -1.87 11.94
CA LEU A 265 -6.93 -0.96 12.67
C LEU A 265 -7.63 -0.49 13.95
N ALA A 266 -6.86 -0.04 14.93
CA ALA A 266 -7.38 0.57 16.15
C ALA A 266 -6.93 2.03 16.26
N ASP A 267 -7.82 2.90 16.72
CA ASP A 267 -7.48 4.28 17.03
C ASP A 267 -6.82 4.41 18.41
N ARG A 268 -6.46 5.63 18.79
CA ARG A 268 -5.86 5.92 20.10
C ARG A 268 -6.77 5.61 21.28
N ASN A 269 -8.08 5.56 21.06
CA ASN A 269 -9.10 5.20 22.06
C ASN A 269 -9.32 3.69 22.11
N LYS A 270 -8.58 2.91 21.34
CA LYS A 270 -8.71 1.46 21.16
C LYS A 270 -10.02 1.04 20.47
N THR A 271 -10.70 1.94 19.78
CA THR A 271 -11.82 1.61 18.90
C THR A 271 -11.30 0.85 17.69
N VAL A 272 -11.78 -0.35 17.49
CA VAL A 272 -11.39 -1.20 16.36
C VAL A 272 -12.28 -0.92 15.16
N TYR A 273 -11.67 -0.51 14.08
CA TYR A 273 -12.33 -0.27 12.80
C TYR A 273 -12.10 -1.45 11.86
N GLY A 274 -13.17 -1.93 11.23
CA GLY A 274 -13.12 -2.83 10.10
C GLY A 274 -13.42 -2.08 8.82
N ILE A 275 -12.55 -2.21 7.83
CA ILE A 275 -12.67 -1.50 6.55
C ILE A 275 -12.77 -2.51 5.43
N GLU A 276 -13.85 -2.43 4.65
CA GLU A 276 -14.05 -3.22 3.43
C GLU A 276 -13.98 -2.32 2.21
N VAL A 277 -13.14 -2.70 1.24
CA VAL A 277 -12.89 -1.94 0.01
C VAL A 277 -13.80 -2.46 -1.10
N LYS A 278 -14.56 -1.59 -1.72
CA LYS A 278 -15.42 -1.92 -2.86
C LYS A 278 -15.10 -1.07 -4.07
N THR A 279 -14.88 -1.71 -5.21
CA THR A 279 -14.69 -1.03 -6.51
C THR A 279 -16.01 -0.86 -7.27
N LYS A 280 -17.04 -1.60 -6.87
CA LYS A 280 -18.40 -1.59 -7.45
C LYS A 280 -19.40 -1.79 -6.33
N ASP A 281 -20.68 -1.62 -6.66
CA ASP A 281 -21.75 -1.98 -5.73
C ASP A 281 -21.72 -3.48 -5.43
N GLY A 282 -21.86 -3.78 -4.15
CA GLY A 282 -21.82 -5.13 -3.64
C GLY A 282 -22.01 -5.15 -2.13
N GLU A 283 -22.58 -6.23 -1.63
CA GLU A 283 -22.80 -6.39 -0.20
C GLU A 283 -21.45 -6.64 0.53
N PRO A 284 -21.16 -5.91 1.62
CA PRO A 284 -19.95 -6.11 2.43
C PRO A 284 -20.13 -7.30 3.39
N LYS A 285 -20.16 -8.51 2.83
CA LYS A 285 -20.49 -9.74 3.58
C LYS A 285 -19.49 -10.01 4.70
N SER A 286 -18.20 -9.85 4.43
CA SER A 286 -17.15 -10.08 5.43
C SER A 286 -17.30 -9.09 6.57
N LEU A 287 -17.42 -7.80 6.28
CA LEU A 287 -17.59 -6.76 7.29
C LEU A 287 -18.79 -7.01 8.20
N LYS A 288 -19.93 -7.43 7.62
CA LYS A 288 -21.13 -7.77 8.42
C LYS A 288 -20.86 -8.89 9.42
N VAL A 289 -20.15 -9.94 9.00
CA VAL A 289 -19.77 -11.04 9.89
C VAL A 289 -18.87 -10.57 11.03
N TYR A 290 -17.90 -9.70 10.72
CA TYR A 290 -16.99 -9.14 11.74
C TYR A 290 -17.72 -8.27 12.77
N ILE A 291 -18.70 -7.49 12.32
CA ILE A 291 -19.57 -6.69 13.22
C ILE A 291 -20.43 -7.62 14.08
N ASP A 292 -21.10 -8.62 13.50
CA ASP A 292 -21.97 -9.55 14.19
C ASP A 292 -21.23 -10.43 15.22
N LYS A 293 -19.92 -10.64 15.01
CA LYS A 293 -19.02 -11.34 15.94
C LYS A 293 -18.37 -10.41 16.98
N ASN A 294 -18.62 -9.11 16.93
CA ASN A 294 -17.98 -8.11 17.78
C ASN A 294 -16.43 -8.10 17.66
N PHE A 295 -15.90 -8.42 16.47
CA PHE A 295 -14.46 -8.30 16.19
C PHE A 295 -14.05 -6.86 15.88
N VAL A 296 -15.01 -6.04 15.46
CA VAL A 296 -14.84 -4.61 15.16
C VAL A 296 -15.94 -3.81 15.84
N ASP A 297 -15.57 -2.63 16.36
CA ASP A 297 -16.50 -1.70 17.00
C ASP A 297 -17.24 -0.83 15.97
N ARG A 298 -16.56 -0.51 14.86
CA ARG A 298 -17.10 0.29 13.76
C ARG A 298 -16.78 -0.34 12.42
N GLY A 299 -17.79 -0.48 11.57
CA GLY A 299 -17.67 -0.96 10.20
C GLY A 299 -17.66 0.20 9.21
N ILE A 300 -16.72 0.20 8.28
CA ILE A 300 -16.61 1.19 7.21
C ILE A 300 -16.48 0.49 5.86
N VAL A 301 -17.34 0.87 4.93
CA VAL A 301 -17.18 0.51 3.51
C VAL A 301 -16.60 1.71 2.77
N VAL A 302 -15.49 1.52 2.07
CA VAL A 302 -14.90 2.55 1.22
C VAL A 302 -15.14 2.23 -0.25
N LYS A 303 -15.67 3.18 -1.02
CA LYS A 303 -15.92 3.02 -2.44
C LYS A 303 -15.76 4.34 -3.20
N PRO A 304 -15.55 4.34 -4.55
CA PRO A 304 -15.28 5.55 -5.32
C PRO A 304 -16.41 6.59 -5.28
N THR A 305 -17.65 6.13 -5.11
CA THR A 305 -18.84 6.98 -5.10
C THR A 305 -19.04 7.66 -3.73
N LYS A 306 -20.00 8.59 -3.67
CA LYS A 306 -20.43 9.24 -2.44
C LYS A 306 -20.86 8.22 -1.37
N GLY A 307 -20.71 8.58 -0.10
CA GLY A 307 -21.00 7.73 1.04
C GLY A 307 -22.47 7.76 1.45
N GLY A 308 -22.72 7.24 2.63
CA GLY A 308 -24.04 7.20 3.29
C GLY A 308 -23.97 6.48 4.61
N HIS A 309 -24.92 6.78 5.49
CA HIS A 309 -25.10 6.06 6.76
C HIS A 309 -25.84 4.74 6.53
N GLY A 310 -25.47 3.72 7.28
CA GLY A 310 -26.14 2.43 7.32
C GLY A 310 -26.34 1.95 8.75
N ASP A 311 -27.24 0.97 8.94
CA ASP A 311 -27.59 0.47 10.27
C ASP A 311 -26.41 -0.20 11.01
N LYS A 312 -25.54 -0.86 10.27
CA LYS A 312 -24.40 -1.62 10.83
C LYS A 312 -23.05 -1.04 10.47
N PHE A 313 -22.94 -0.30 9.38
CA PHE A 313 -21.71 0.27 8.88
C PHE A 313 -21.98 1.53 8.07
N ASP A 314 -21.02 2.42 8.05
CA ASP A 314 -21.05 3.60 7.20
C ASP A 314 -20.31 3.34 5.88
N THR A 315 -20.74 4.04 4.84
CA THR A 315 -20.02 4.10 3.58
C THR A 315 -19.41 5.47 3.43
N ILE A 316 -18.13 5.54 3.04
CA ILE A 316 -17.44 6.81 2.77
C ILE A 316 -16.77 6.79 1.40
N PRO A 317 -16.55 7.96 0.77
CA PRO A 317 -15.78 8.05 -0.46
C PRO A 317 -14.34 7.58 -0.22
N ILE A 318 -13.86 6.64 -1.04
CA ILE A 318 -12.55 6.00 -0.85
C ILE A 318 -11.38 6.98 -0.79
N TYR A 319 -11.47 8.07 -1.54
CA TYR A 319 -10.42 9.10 -1.60
C TYR A 319 -10.30 9.94 -0.31
N THR A 320 -11.24 9.79 0.64
CA THR A 320 -11.19 10.46 1.95
C THR A 320 -10.49 9.64 3.03
N VAL A 321 -10.18 8.37 2.76
CA VAL A 321 -9.70 7.40 3.75
C VAL A 321 -8.45 7.85 4.49
N GLY A 322 -7.52 8.52 3.81
CA GLY A 322 -6.24 8.95 4.39
C GLY A 322 -6.26 10.29 5.12
N CYS A 323 -7.28 11.13 4.90
CA CYS A 323 -7.30 12.49 5.44
C CYS A 323 -8.42 12.76 6.45
N ARG A 324 -9.40 11.88 6.58
CA ARG A 324 -10.60 12.08 7.39
C ARG A 324 -10.75 11.07 8.54
N PHE A 325 -9.70 10.34 8.87
CA PHE A 325 -9.71 9.44 10.02
C PHE A 325 -9.55 10.21 11.35
N PRO A 326 -10.26 9.83 12.44
CA PRO A 326 -11.40 8.92 12.48
C PRO A 326 -12.60 9.45 11.69
N TYR A 327 -13.34 8.55 11.07
CA TYR A 327 -14.45 8.91 10.18
C TYR A 327 -15.69 9.31 11.03
N ASN A 328 -15.84 10.61 11.31
CA ASN A 328 -16.92 11.21 12.06
C ASN A 328 -17.66 12.25 11.21
#